data_dc5f9f95b5095d64e8b792e052dbf765
#
_entry.id   dc5f9f95b5095d64e8b792e052dbf765
#
_cell.length_a   1.000
_cell.length_b   1.000
_cell.length_c   1.000
_cell.angle_alpha   90.00
_cell.angle_beta   90.00
_cell.angle_gamma   90.00
#
_symmetry.space_group_name_H-M   'P 1'
#
loop_
_entity.id
_entity.type
_entity.pdbx_description
1 polymer ?
#
loop_
_entity_poly.entity_id
_entity_poly.type
_entity_poly.pdbx_seq_one_letter_code
_entity_poly.pdbx_strand_id
1 'polypeptide(L)'
;MLIKHNIVALLAFSFMASATAAEFSIGAGAVYNESPYRGYNDNVHAVPLVSYESESFYFRQTTLGYILSKSESNEFSITASYMPLEFDPGDNDDHAMKKLDKRDATAMAGAAWYHHERWGSVKVSAAADVLDNSNGWVGEVSLFRPMPMGKLTLTPSIGVLYYDENFNEYYYGISGNESRRSGLSSYSPGDSWT
;
A
#
# COMPACT_ATOMS: atom_id res chain seq x y z
N MET A 1 -20.32 1.11 14.67
CA MET A 1 -19.92 0.47 13.41
C MET A 1 -18.61 -0.24 13.70
N LEU A 2 -18.58 -1.57 13.68
CA LEU A 2 -17.35 -2.33 13.95
C LEU A 2 -16.42 -2.16 12.74
N ILE A 3 -15.28 -1.51 12.93
CA ILE A 3 -14.20 -1.53 11.97
C ILE A 3 -13.71 -2.97 11.92
N LYS A 4 -14.04 -3.69 10.86
CA LYS A 4 -13.45 -5.00 10.62
C LYS A 4 -11.99 -4.78 10.28
N HIS A 5 -11.10 -5.43 10.99
CA HIS A 5 -9.67 -5.44 10.70
C HIS A 5 -9.48 -6.08 9.33
N ASN A 6 -9.00 -5.32 8.38
CA ASN A 6 -8.73 -5.84 7.05
C ASN A 6 -7.45 -6.67 7.10
N ILE A 7 -7.59 -7.97 6.88
CA ILE A 7 -6.43 -8.83 6.64
C ILE A 7 -6.14 -8.75 5.15
N VAL A 8 -5.07 -8.06 4.79
CA VAL A 8 -4.55 -8.07 3.41
C VAL A 8 -3.58 -9.23 3.30
N ALA A 9 -3.97 -10.30 2.61
CA ALA A 9 -3.08 -11.39 2.25
C ALA A 9 -2.60 -11.18 0.81
N LEU A 10 -1.33 -10.86 0.64
CA LEU A 10 -0.69 -10.76 -0.68
C LEU A 10 0.08 -12.05 -0.96
N LEU A 11 -0.37 -12.82 -1.94
CA LEU A 11 0.40 -13.92 -2.52
C LEU A 11 1.06 -13.40 -3.81
N ALA A 12 2.37 -13.16 -3.76
CA ALA A 12 3.14 -12.67 -4.88
C ALA A 12 3.96 -13.80 -5.53
N PHE A 13 3.81 -13.97 -6.84
CA PHE A 13 4.64 -14.83 -7.67
C PHE A 13 5.40 -13.97 -8.67
N SER A 14 6.72 -13.96 -8.59
CA SER A 14 7.56 -13.21 -9.52
C SER A 14 8.40 -14.12 -10.41
N PHE A 15 8.56 -13.71 -11.65
CA PHE A 15 9.42 -14.38 -12.64
C PHE A 15 10.67 -13.52 -12.83
N MET A 16 11.86 -14.06 -12.55
CA MET A 16 13.13 -13.34 -12.73
C MET A 16 13.73 -13.62 -14.10
N ALA A 17 14.01 -12.58 -14.88
CA ALA A 17 14.88 -12.64 -16.04
C ALA A 17 16.21 -11.97 -15.66
N SER A 18 17.30 -12.74 -15.58
CA SER A 18 18.62 -12.22 -15.24
C SER A 18 19.26 -11.54 -16.44
N ALA A 19 19.56 -10.24 -16.31
CA ALA A 19 20.45 -9.51 -17.20
C ALA A 19 21.51 -8.78 -16.36
N THR A 20 22.73 -8.78 -16.84
CA THR A 20 23.91 -8.21 -16.18
C THR A 20 23.75 -6.69 -15.96
N ALA A 21 23.85 -6.23 -14.72
CA ALA A 21 23.85 -4.87 -14.20
C ALA A 21 22.48 -4.26 -13.80
N ALA A 22 21.35 -4.79 -14.25
CA ALA A 22 20.04 -4.43 -13.75
C ALA A 22 19.13 -5.67 -13.78
N GLU A 23 18.38 -5.89 -12.71
CA GLU A 23 17.45 -7.02 -12.63
C GLU A 23 16.03 -6.50 -12.88
N PHE A 24 15.39 -7.04 -13.91
CA PHE A 24 13.97 -6.80 -14.18
C PHE A 24 13.18 -8.06 -13.85
N SER A 25 12.11 -7.92 -13.11
CA SER A 25 11.20 -9.03 -12.87
C SER A 25 9.75 -8.62 -13.12
N ILE A 26 9.01 -9.59 -13.63
CA ILE A 26 7.56 -9.46 -13.85
C ILE A 26 6.86 -10.64 -13.18
N GLY A 27 5.71 -10.38 -12.60
CA GLY A 27 4.93 -11.39 -11.94
C GLY A 27 3.45 -11.01 -11.91
N ALA A 28 2.67 -11.86 -11.27
CA ALA A 28 1.27 -11.59 -10.98
C ALA A 28 0.99 -11.94 -9.52
N GLY A 29 0.15 -11.18 -8.90
CA GLY A 29 -0.34 -11.42 -7.54
C GLY A 29 -1.86 -11.36 -7.51
N ALA A 30 -2.43 -11.87 -6.43
CA ALA A 30 -3.84 -11.67 -6.11
C ALA A 30 -3.92 -11.02 -4.72
N VAL A 31 -4.65 -9.92 -4.63
CA VAL A 31 -4.93 -9.24 -3.37
C VAL A 31 -6.38 -9.50 -3.02
N TYR A 32 -6.60 -10.09 -1.85
CA TYR A 32 -7.91 -10.14 -1.25
C TYR A 32 -8.05 -8.92 -0.32
N ASN A 33 -9.03 -8.09 -0.61
CA ASN A 33 -9.32 -6.90 0.17
C ASN A 33 -10.83 -6.81 0.42
N GLU A 34 -11.24 -6.74 1.68
CA GLU A 34 -12.60 -6.31 2.01
C GLU A 34 -12.66 -4.79 1.90
N SER A 35 -13.44 -4.28 0.94
CA SER A 35 -13.64 -2.84 0.84
C SER A 35 -14.22 -2.28 2.14
N PRO A 36 -13.65 -1.21 2.71
CA PRO A 36 -14.22 -0.55 3.88
C PRO A 36 -15.53 0.18 3.53
N TYR A 37 -15.81 0.40 2.25
CA TYR A 37 -16.99 1.08 1.77
C TYR A 37 -18.12 0.09 1.48
N ARG A 38 -19.31 0.34 2.03
CA ARG A 38 -20.52 -0.44 1.69
C ARG A 38 -20.85 -0.26 0.20
N GLY A 39 -21.37 -1.34 -0.41
CA GLY A 39 -21.80 -1.31 -1.81
C GLY A 39 -20.70 -1.54 -2.84
N TYR A 40 -19.49 -1.87 -2.41
CA TYR A 40 -18.43 -2.41 -3.26
C TYR A 40 -18.36 -3.94 -3.08
N ASN A 41 -18.41 -4.66 -4.20
CA ASN A 41 -18.51 -6.12 -4.20
C ASN A 41 -17.18 -6.85 -4.58
N ASP A 42 -16.09 -6.12 -4.78
CA ASP A 42 -14.87 -6.74 -5.29
C ASP A 42 -13.90 -7.07 -4.17
N ASN A 43 -13.72 -8.35 -3.95
CA ASN A 43 -12.91 -8.89 -2.87
C ASN A 43 -11.56 -9.46 -3.32
N VAL A 44 -11.38 -9.74 -4.62
CA VAL A 44 -10.13 -10.28 -5.17
C VAL A 44 -9.73 -9.50 -6.41
N HIS A 45 -8.57 -8.88 -6.36
CA HIS A 45 -7.98 -8.16 -7.49
C HIS A 45 -6.70 -8.85 -7.95
N ALA A 46 -6.61 -9.14 -9.24
CA ALA A 46 -5.35 -9.53 -9.84
C ALA A 46 -4.48 -8.28 -10.00
N VAL A 47 -3.25 -8.33 -9.48
CA VAL A 47 -2.30 -7.23 -9.57
C VAL A 47 -1.07 -7.67 -10.37
N PRO A 48 -0.66 -6.91 -11.38
CA PRO A 48 0.63 -7.12 -12.00
C PRO A 48 1.74 -6.72 -11.03
N LEU A 49 2.76 -7.55 -10.93
CA LEU A 49 3.95 -7.27 -10.13
C LEU A 49 5.10 -6.97 -11.10
N VAL A 50 5.59 -5.75 -11.04
CA VAL A 50 6.74 -5.32 -11.84
C VAL A 50 7.79 -4.82 -10.87
N SER A 51 9.03 -5.27 -11.04
CA SER A 51 10.16 -4.69 -10.35
C SER A 51 11.37 -4.51 -11.26
N TYR A 52 12.12 -3.48 -10.95
CA TYR A 52 13.40 -3.15 -11.56
C TYR A 52 14.38 -2.78 -10.46
N GLU A 53 15.55 -3.39 -10.49
CA GLU A 53 16.60 -3.14 -9.51
C GLU A 53 17.86 -2.70 -10.25
N SER A 54 18.52 -1.66 -9.75
CA SER A 54 19.85 -1.22 -10.18
C SER A 54 20.70 -0.84 -8.97
N GLU A 55 21.92 -0.37 -9.21
CA GLU A 55 22.82 0.06 -8.12
C GLU A 55 22.29 1.25 -7.32
N SER A 56 21.59 2.18 -7.98
CA SER A 56 21.15 3.44 -7.38
C SER A 56 19.63 3.59 -7.28
N PHE A 57 18.88 2.85 -8.08
CA PHE A 57 17.42 2.97 -8.16
C PHE A 57 16.77 1.62 -8.13
N TYR A 58 15.57 1.58 -7.56
CA TYR A 58 14.66 0.47 -7.74
C TYR A 58 13.24 0.96 -8.04
N PHE A 59 12.50 0.12 -8.74
CA PHE A 59 11.06 0.21 -8.86
C PHE A 59 10.46 -1.10 -8.36
N ARG A 60 9.71 -1.05 -7.28
CA ARG A 60 9.08 -2.21 -6.65
C ARG A 60 7.58 -1.97 -6.58
N GLN A 61 6.83 -2.61 -7.47
CA GLN A 61 5.36 -2.46 -7.59
C GLN A 61 4.94 -0.99 -7.90
N THR A 62 4.51 -0.23 -6.91
CA THR A 62 4.10 1.18 -7.04
C THR A 62 5.11 2.15 -6.44
N THR A 63 6.26 1.66 -5.97
CA THR A 63 7.27 2.45 -5.28
C THR A 63 8.54 2.57 -6.10
N LEU A 64 8.93 3.80 -6.38
CA LEU A 64 10.24 4.18 -6.88
C LEU A 64 11.13 4.52 -5.69
N GLY A 65 12.33 3.96 -5.63
CA GLY A 65 13.32 4.26 -4.59
C GLY A 65 14.65 4.71 -5.17
N TYR A 66 15.27 5.68 -4.54
CA TYR A 66 16.66 6.06 -4.76
C TYR A 66 17.50 5.61 -3.57
N ILE A 67 18.50 4.75 -3.82
CA ILE A 67 19.32 4.13 -2.79
C ILE A 67 20.38 5.14 -2.35
N LEU A 68 20.30 5.58 -1.10
CA LEU A 68 21.27 6.49 -0.48
C LEU A 68 22.49 5.74 0.02
N SER A 69 22.29 4.54 0.55
CA SER A 69 23.34 3.69 1.09
C SER A 69 22.93 2.22 1.01
N LYS A 70 23.87 1.39 0.60
CA LYS A 70 23.68 -0.05 0.51
C LYS A 70 24.92 -0.79 0.98
N SER A 71 24.72 -1.80 1.82
CA SER A 71 25.72 -2.75 2.29
C SER A 71 25.19 -4.17 2.09
N GLU A 72 25.94 -5.18 2.51
CA GLU A 72 25.48 -6.58 2.43
C GLU A 72 24.19 -6.85 3.19
N SER A 73 23.97 -6.15 4.31
CA SER A 73 22.82 -6.38 5.18
C SER A 73 21.84 -5.20 5.24
N ASN A 74 22.20 -4.01 4.77
CA ASN A 74 21.36 -2.83 4.94
C ASN A 74 21.23 -2.03 3.65
N GLU A 75 20.03 -1.55 3.39
CA GLU A 75 19.72 -0.63 2.30
C GLU A 75 18.86 0.51 2.83
N PHE A 76 19.30 1.77 2.63
CA PHE A 76 18.54 2.98 2.93
C PHE A 76 18.19 3.70 1.63
N SER A 77 16.94 4.11 1.51
CA SER A 77 16.44 4.80 0.33
C SER A 77 15.46 5.90 0.67
N ILE A 78 15.40 6.91 -0.20
CA ILE A 78 14.24 7.79 -0.31
C ILE A 78 13.27 7.20 -1.31
N THR A 79 11.98 7.38 -1.08
CA THR A 79 10.93 6.70 -1.86
C THR A 79 9.87 7.68 -2.34
N ALA A 80 9.33 7.38 -3.50
CA ALA A 80 8.09 7.96 -4.00
C ALA A 80 7.17 6.81 -4.42
N SER A 81 5.94 6.80 -3.94
CA SER A 81 4.99 5.73 -4.23
C SER A 81 3.63 6.27 -4.62
N TYR A 82 2.95 5.54 -5.48
CA TYR A 82 1.56 5.78 -5.79
C TYR A 82 0.67 4.97 -4.85
N MET A 83 -0.26 5.65 -4.19
CA MET A 83 -1.24 5.08 -3.29
C MET A 83 -2.61 5.05 -3.99
N PRO A 84 -3.04 3.90 -4.53
CA PRO A 84 -4.26 3.79 -5.34
C PRO A 84 -5.53 3.68 -4.50
N LEU A 85 -5.58 4.34 -3.34
CA LEU A 85 -6.79 4.40 -2.55
C LEU A 85 -7.68 5.50 -3.11
N GLU A 86 -8.82 5.10 -3.64
CA GLU A 86 -9.81 6.03 -4.17
C GLU A 86 -11.21 5.57 -3.82
N PHE A 87 -12.13 6.51 -3.78
CA PHE A 87 -13.55 6.27 -3.66
C PHE A 87 -14.29 7.20 -4.62
N ASP A 88 -15.01 6.62 -5.57
CA ASP A 88 -15.90 7.37 -6.45
C ASP A 88 -17.37 7.08 -6.07
N PRO A 89 -18.09 8.09 -5.57
CA PRO A 89 -19.50 7.93 -5.25
C PRO A 89 -20.35 7.50 -6.43
N GLY A 90 -19.93 7.83 -7.67
CA GLY A 90 -20.63 7.47 -8.89
C GLY A 90 -20.70 5.97 -9.13
N ASP A 91 -19.65 5.25 -8.73
CA ASP A 91 -19.51 3.81 -8.94
C ASP A 91 -20.09 2.96 -7.80
N ASN A 92 -20.65 3.58 -6.77
CA ASN A 92 -21.21 2.87 -5.62
C ASN A 92 -22.72 2.60 -5.80
N ASP A 93 -23.21 1.47 -5.32
CA ASP A 93 -24.63 1.09 -5.41
C ASP A 93 -25.48 1.55 -4.21
N ASP A 94 -24.86 1.89 -3.08
CA ASP A 94 -25.56 2.36 -1.88
C ASP A 94 -25.95 3.84 -2.00
N HIS A 95 -27.23 4.15 -1.84
CA HIS A 95 -27.75 5.51 -1.98
C HIS A 95 -27.15 6.54 -1.01
N ALA A 96 -26.75 6.12 0.19
CA ALA A 96 -26.14 7.00 1.16
C ALA A 96 -24.67 7.26 0.80
N MET A 97 -23.95 6.22 0.34
CA MET A 97 -22.57 6.33 -0.10
C MET A 97 -22.41 7.21 -1.34
N LYS A 98 -23.40 7.18 -2.27
CA LYS A 98 -23.44 8.08 -3.44
C LYS A 98 -23.46 9.57 -3.11
N LYS A 99 -23.73 9.93 -1.86
CA LYS A 99 -23.78 11.31 -1.39
C LYS A 99 -22.52 11.73 -0.63
N LEU A 100 -21.53 10.88 -0.52
CA LEU A 100 -20.23 11.23 0.04
C LEU A 100 -19.39 11.99 -0.99
N ASP A 101 -18.34 12.63 -0.53
CA ASP A 101 -17.37 13.27 -1.41
C ASP A 101 -16.46 12.20 -2.02
N LYS A 102 -15.92 12.48 -3.20
CA LYS A 102 -14.91 11.66 -3.83
C LYS A 102 -13.62 11.68 -3.01
N ARG A 103 -12.90 10.57 -2.98
CA ARG A 103 -11.56 10.45 -2.44
C ARG A 103 -10.62 10.08 -3.58
N ASP A 104 -9.62 10.90 -3.78
CA ASP A 104 -8.66 10.70 -4.86
C ASP A 104 -7.45 9.90 -4.38
N ALA A 105 -6.90 9.09 -5.28
CA ALA A 105 -5.61 8.45 -5.07
C ALA A 105 -4.52 9.50 -4.88
N THR A 106 -3.45 9.17 -4.16
CA THR A 106 -2.38 10.12 -3.88
C THR A 106 -0.99 9.57 -4.20
N ALA A 107 -0.01 10.45 -4.20
CA ALA A 107 1.40 10.10 -4.20
C ALA A 107 1.97 10.35 -2.79
N MET A 108 2.81 9.42 -2.35
CA MET A 108 3.47 9.46 -1.06
C MET A 108 4.98 9.59 -1.28
N ALA A 109 5.65 10.44 -0.52
CA ALA A 109 7.11 10.48 -0.50
C ALA A 109 7.64 10.23 0.91
N GLY A 110 8.77 9.53 1.00
CA GLY A 110 9.29 9.12 2.29
C GLY A 110 10.65 8.45 2.24
N ALA A 111 10.88 7.58 3.20
CA ALA A 111 12.11 6.81 3.31
C ALA A 111 11.82 5.36 3.69
N ALA A 112 12.72 4.48 3.28
CA ALA A 112 12.67 3.07 3.63
C ALA A 112 14.05 2.57 4.04
N TRP A 113 14.07 1.68 5.00
CA TRP A 113 15.21 0.90 5.42
C TRP A 113 14.88 -0.57 5.28
N TYR A 114 15.78 -1.31 4.65
CA TYR A 114 15.74 -2.76 4.56
C TYR A 114 16.94 -3.34 5.30
N HIS A 115 16.67 -4.37 6.09
CA HIS A 115 17.70 -5.18 6.72
C HIS A 115 17.55 -6.63 6.28
N HIS A 116 18.62 -7.18 5.71
CA HIS A 116 18.66 -8.53 5.14
C HIS A 116 19.49 -9.46 6.01
N GLU A 117 18.90 -10.60 6.34
CA GLU A 117 19.50 -11.67 7.11
C GLU A 117 19.23 -13.03 6.46
N ARG A 118 19.94 -14.08 6.89
CA ARG A 118 19.76 -15.43 6.34
C ARG A 118 18.33 -15.99 6.54
N TRP A 119 17.67 -15.57 7.59
CA TRP A 119 16.30 -15.99 7.89
C TRP A 119 15.22 -15.23 7.12
N GLY A 120 15.55 -14.08 6.57
CA GLY A 120 14.62 -13.21 5.84
C GLY A 120 15.02 -11.73 5.92
N SER A 121 14.10 -10.85 5.58
CA SER A 121 14.35 -9.41 5.55
C SER A 121 13.30 -8.66 6.36
N VAL A 122 13.75 -7.55 6.96
CA VAL A 122 12.88 -6.55 7.61
C VAL A 122 12.83 -5.33 6.73
N LYS A 123 11.65 -4.75 6.54
CA LYS A 123 11.44 -3.41 5.98
C LYS A 123 10.84 -2.52 7.05
N VAL A 124 11.38 -1.33 7.18
CA VAL A 124 10.77 -0.23 7.94
C VAL A 124 10.67 0.97 7.01
N SER A 125 9.49 1.56 6.90
CA SER A 125 9.31 2.75 6.06
C SER A 125 8.31 3.72 6.66
N ALA A 126 8.44 4.99 6.26
CA ALA A 126 7.45 6.02 6.53
C ALA A 126 7.36 6.95 5.31
N ALA A 127 6.16 7.36 4.95
CA ALA A 127 5.89 8.24 3.83
C ALA A 127 4.70 9.15 4.12
N ALA A 128 4.76 10.38 3.62
CA ALA A 128 3.72 11.38 3.74
C ALA A 128 3.12 11.71 2.36
N ASP A 129 1.87 12.14 2.37
CA ASP A 129 1.16 12.63 1.19
C ASP A 129 1.85 13.88 0.64
N VAL A 130 2.11 13.89 -0.68
CA VAL A 130 2.76 15.02 -1.37
C VAL A 130 1.85 15.69 -2.42
N LEU A 131 0.62 15.20 -2.58
CA LEU A 131 -0.38 15.81 -3.46
C LEU A 131 -1.42 16.63 -2.70
N ASP A 132 -1.28 16.76 -1.38
CA ASP A 132 -2.16 17.56 -0.52
C ASP A 132 -3.62 17.04 -0.49
N ASN A 133 -3.81 15.74 -0.75
CA ASN A 133 -5.12 15.11 -0.71
C ASN A 133 -5.54 14.80 0.74
N SER A 134 -4.77 13.99 1.42
CA SER A 134 -5.03 13.61 2.82
C SER A 134 -4.23 14.44 3.82
N ASN A 135 -3.09 14.98 3.43
CA ASN A 135 -2.10 15.57 4.33
C ASN A 135 -1.63 14.61 5.43
N GLY A 136 -1.84 13.32 5.22
CA GLY A 136 -1.53 12.27 6.16
C GLY A 136 -0.19 11.60 5.88
N TRP A 137 0.20 10.71 6.80
CA TRP A 137 1.37 9.86 6.64
C TRP A 137 1.08 8.41 7.02
N VAL A 138 1.87 7.51 6.47
CA VAL A 138 1.79 6.08 6.72
C VAL A 138 3.14 5.54 7.15
N GLY A 139 3.13 4.57 8.06
CA GLY A 139 4.30 3.82 8.50
C GLY A 139 4.12 2.34 8.23
N GLU A 140 5.23 1.62 7.99
CA GLU A 140 5.21 0.18 7.77
C GLU A 140 6.39 -0.48 8.46
N VAL A 141 6.13 -1.61 9.11
CA VAL A 141 7.15 -2.59 9.50
C VAL A 141 6.71 -3.93 8.96
N SER A 142 7.52 -4.53 8.10
CA SER A 142 7.21 -5.83 7.52
C SER A 142 8.40 -6.77 7.53
N LEU A 143 8.10 -8.07 7.61
CA LEU A 143 9.02 -9.20 7.51
C LEU A 143 8.67 -9.95 6.24
N PHE A 144 9.68 -10.28 5.43
CA PHE A 144 9.47 -11.06 4.22
C PHE A 144 10.67 -11.98 3.95
N ARG A 145 10.41 -13.08 3.27
CA ARG A 145 11.45 -14.05 2.94
C ARG A 145 11.27 -14.56 1.52
N PRO A 146 12.12 -14.12 0.57
CA PRO A 146 12.13 -14.70 -0.76
C PRO A 146 12.60 -16.16 -0.71
N MET A 147 11.82 -17.05 -1.31
CA MET A 147 12.12 -18.49 -1.42
C MET A 147 12.17 -18.87 -2.90
N PRO A 148 13.37 -19.00 -3.51
CA PRO A 148 13.50 -19.43 -4.90
C PRO A 148 12.99 -20.86 -5.09
N MET A 149 12.14 -21.08 -6.11
CA MET A 149 11.55 -22.36 -6.47
C MET A 149 11.75 -22.60 -7.97
N GLY A 150 12.98 -22.90 -8.37
CA GLY A 150 13.33 -23.00 -9.79
C GLY A 150 13.32 -21.65 -10.50
N LYS A 151 12.37 -21.47 -11.44
CA LYS A 151 12.17 -20.19 -12.14
C LYS A 151 11.20 -19.23 -11.43
N LEU A 152 10.60 -19.67 -10.35
CA LEU A 152 9.66 -18.88 -9.56
C LEU A 152 10.30 -18.51 -8.22
N THR A 153 9.90 -17.37 -7.66
CA THR A 153 10.21 -16.99 -6.29
C THR A 153 8.92 -16.75 -5.55
N LEU A 154 8.72 -17.49 -4.46
CA LEU A 154 7.62 -17.23 -3.51
C LEU A 154 8.14 -16.32 -2.41
N THR A 155 7.46 -15.20 -2.16
CA THR A 155 7.86 -14.24 -1.11
C THR A 155 6.72 -14.03 -0.12
N PRO A 156 6.57 -14.92 0.89
CA PRO A 156 5.65 -14.66 1.99
C PRO A 156 6.09 -13.42 2.78
N SER A 157 5.12 -12.63 3.20
CA SER A 157 5.34 -11.46 4.02
C SER A 157 4.27 -11.32 5.11
N ILE A 158 4.65 -10.71 6.21
CA ILE A 158 3.75 -10.27 7.27
C ILE A 158 4.22 -8.91 7.75
N GLY A 159 3.31 -8.01 8.06
CA GLY A 159 3.67 -6.67 8.49
C GLY A 159 2.58 -5.97 9.26
N VAL A 160 2.92 -4.81 9.77
CA VAL A 160 2.01 -3.88 10.43
C VAL A 160 2.12 -2.55 9.72
N LEU A 161 0.96 -1.98 9.39
CA LEU A 161 0.81 -0.65 8.80
C LEU A 161 0.21 0.29 9.84
N TYR A 162 0.75 1.49 9.91
CA TYR A 162 0.21 2.59 10.68
C TYR A 162 -0.31 3.66 9.73
N TYR A 163 -1.47 4.18 10.04
CA TYR A 163 -2.09 5.31 9.34
C TYR A 163 -2.42 6.39 10.36
N ASP A 164 -2.01 7.62 10.09
CA ASP A 164 -2.34 8.73 10.97
C ASP A 164 -3.80 9.19 10.82
N GLU A 165 -4.23 10.04 11.75
CA GLU A 165 -5.59 10.60 11.79
C GLU A 165 -5.96 11.30 10.48
N ASN A 166 -5.08 12.12 9.91
CA ASN A 166 -5.36 12.87 8.67
C ASN A 166 -5.63 11.94 7.49
N PHE A 167 -4.79 10.89 7.35
CA PHE A 167 -4.99 9.86 6.33
C PHE A 167 -6.33 9.15 6.51
N ASN A 168 -6.61 8.71 7.74
CA ASN A 168 -7.84 8.00 8.05
C ASN A 168 -9.09 8.88 7.88
N GLU A 169 -9.01 10.15 8.29
CA GLU A 169 -10.13 11.09 8.15
C GLU A 169 -10.45 11.36 6.69
N TYR A 170 -9.44 11.54 5.84
CA TYR A 170 -9.66 11.75 4.41
C TYR A 170 -10.31 10.53 3.75
N TYR A 171 -9.76 9.35 3.94
CA TYR A 171 -10.24 8.14 3.24
C TYR A 171 -11.49 7.54 3.89
N TYR A 172 -11.63 7.57 5.19
CA TYR A 172 -12.68 6.83 5.93
C TYR A 172 -13.61 7.71 6.75
N GLY A 173 -13.32 9.00 6.87
CA GLY A 173 -14.13 9.94 7.60
C GLY A 173 -15.47 10.26 6.91
N ILE A 174 -16.43 10.72 7.70
CA ILE A 174 -17.72 11.26 7.22
C ILE A 174 -17.89 12.64 7.88
N SER A 175 -17.67 13.68 7.11
CA SER A 175 -17.81 15.06 7.56
C SER A 175 -19.26 15.40 7.96
N GLY A 176 -19.43 16.45 8.74
CA GLY A 176 -20.78 16.92 9.10
C GLY A 176 -21.66 17.32 7.90
N ASN A 177 -21.05 17.75 6.78
CA ASN A 177 -21.75 18.05 5.53
C ASN A 177 -22.21 16.77 4.83
N GLU A 178 -21.34 15.80 4.74
CA GLU A 178 -21.66 14.49 4.18
C GLU A 178 -22.73 13.78 5.00
N SER A 179 -22.63 13.84 6.33
CA SER A 179 -23.62 13.29 7.26
C SER A 179 -25.03 13.87 6.99
N ARG A 180 -25.13 15.18 6.86
CA ARG A 180 -26.43 15.83 6.60
C ARG A 180 -27.06 15.43 5.27
N ARG A 181 -26.27 15.29 4.20
CA ARG A 181 -26.80 14.96 2.87
C ARG A 181 -27.00 13.47 2.64
N SER A 182 -26.21 12.61 3.31
CA SER A 182 -26.27 11.15 3.14
C SER A 182 -27.21 10.46 4.14
N GLY A 183 -27.43 11.08 5.31
CA GLY A 183 -28.14 10.47 6.44
C GLY A 183 -27.25 9.48 7.23
N LEU A 184 -25.99 9.34 6.90
CA LEU A 184 -25.01 8.59 7.69
C LEU A 184 -24.58 9.39 8.92
N SER A 185 -24.22 8.73 10.01
CA SER A 185 -23.62 9.42 11.16
C SER A 185 -22.26 9.99 10.79
N SER A 186 -21.94 11.19 11.25
CA SER A 186 -20.59 11.74 11.15
C SER A 186 -19.58 10.80 11.81
N TYR A 187 -18.42 10.69 11.22
CA TYR A 187 -17.36 9.81 11.71
C TYR A 187 -15.99 10.44 11.45
N SER A 188 -15.20 10.58 12.50
CA SER A 188 -13.83 11.09 12.46
C SER A 188 -12.93 10.00 13.05
N PRO A 189 -12.31 9.16 12.24
CA PRO A 189 -11.38 8.13 12.70
C PRO A 189 -10.08 8.76 13.17
N GLY A 190 -9.55 8.27 14.30
CA GLY A 190 -8.19 8.58 14.73
C GLY A 190 -7.15 7.71 14.02
N ASP A 191 -5.93 7.69 14.58
CA ASP A 191 -4.86 6.81 14.15
C ASP A 191 -5.28 5.33 14.14
N SER A 192 -4.71 4.55 13.23
CA SER A 192 -5.02 3.13 13.14
C SER A 192 -3.81 2.27 12.80
N TRP A 193 -3.91 0.99 13.18
CA TRP A 193 -2.94 -0.06 12.86
C TRP A 193 -3.66 -1.21 12.17
N THR A 194 -3.02 -1.78 11.14
CA THR A 194 -3.51 -2.95 10.41
C THR A 194 -2.45 -4.02 10.33
#